data_ca185d7f7e8068c8cec9ca5ec7e93fd2
#
_entry.id   ca185d7f7e8068c8cec9ca5ec7e93fd2
#
_cell.length_a   1.000
_cell.length_b   1.000
_cell.length_c   1.000
_cell.angle_alpha   90.00
_cell.angle_beta   90.00
_cell.angle_gamma   90.00
#
_symmetry.space_group_name_H-M   'P 1'
#
loop_
_entity.id
_entity.type
_entity.pdbx_description
1 polymer ?
#
loop_
_entity_poly.entity_id
_entity_poly.type
_entity_poly.pdbx_seq_one_letter_code
_entity_poly.pdbx_strand_id
1 'polypeptide(L)'
;MTSDEFDLQPNLKGELIELRPLTPEDWADLFAVASDPLIWEQHPESDRYKEDVFRLFFKEALESGGAFVIIDKKRQQIIGSTRFHGYDPEKSEIEIGWTFLARNYWGGRYNRELKQLMLAHAFKFVENVVLLVGQTNVRSQKATEKVGGIKDGLVKKVYGNHPPALNVRYVIKKPKIG
;
A
#
# COMPACT_ATOMS: atom_id res chain seq x y z
N MET A 1 -2.79 -27.85 -9.37
CA MET A 1 -1.92 -26.86 -10.02
C MET A 1 -1.84 -25.60 -9.24
N THR A 2 -0.64 -25.13 -9.04
CA THR A 2 -0.38 -23.95 -8.25
C THR A 2 -0.21 -22.69 -9.11
N SER A 3 -0.37 -22.81 -10.43
CA SER A 3 -0.17 -21.70 -11.36
C SER A 3 -1.12 -20.52 -11.14
N ASP A 4 -2.22 -20.76 -10.41
CA ASP A 4 -3.21 -19.73 -10.15
C ASP A 4 -3.04 -19.06 -8.78
N GLU A 5 -2.03 -19.47 -8.02
CA GLU A 5 -1.76 -18.83 -6.73
C GLU A 5 -1.11 -17.47 -6.92
N PHE A 6 -1.67 -16.48 -6.24
CA PHE A 6 -1.15 -15.13 -6.28
C PHE A 6 0.18 -15.08 -5.53
N ASP A 7 1.27 -14.73 -6.23
CA ASP A 7 2.53 -14.45 -5.57
C ASP A 7 2.43 -13.06 -4.92
N LEU A 8 2.31 -13.04 -3.60
CA LEU A 8 2.08 -11.80 -2.85
C LEU A 8 3.34 -10.98 -2.63
N GLN A 9 4.53 -11.56 -2.83
CA GLN A 9 5.79 -10.87 -2.53
C GLN A 9 6.86 -11.06 -3.60
N PRO A 10 6.56 -10.73 -4.87
CA PRO A 10 7.61 -10.76 -5.90
C PRO A 10 8.57 -9.59 -5.70
N ASN A 11 9.77 -9.70 -6.26
CA ASN A 11 10.64 -8.53 -6.41
C ASN A 11 10.19 -7.77 -7.66
N LEU A 12 9.89 -6.48 -7.51
CA LEU A 12 9.44 -5.64 -8.61
C LEU A 12 10.42 -4.49 -8.79
N LYS A 13 10.83 -4.24 -10.03
CA LYS A 13 11.81 -3.20 -10.33
C LYS A 13 11.26 -2.25 -11.38
N GLY A 14 11.26 -0.96 -11.06
CA GLY A 14 10.91 0.11 -11.98
C GLY A 14 12.13 0.96 -12.31
N GLU A 15 11.89 2.13 -12.86
CA GLU A 15 12.96 3.09 -13.15
C GLU A 15 13.40 3.85 -11.90
N LEU A 16 12.46 4.23 -11.07
CA LEU A 16 12.68 5.05 -9.88
C LEU A 16 12.83 4.22 -8.61
N ILE A 17 12.10 3.14 -8.50
CA ILE A 17 11.97 2.36 -7.27
C ILE A 17 12.10 0.86 -7.51
N GLU A 18 12.38 0.18 -6.40
CA GLU A 18 12.30 -1.28 -6.33
C GLU A 18 11.42 -1.65 -5.14
N LEU A 19 10.70 -2.75 -5.27
CA LEU A 19 9.96 -3.37 -4.18
C LEU A 19 10.57 -4.72 -3.89
N ARG A 20 10.82 -5.00 -2.62
CA ARG A 20 11.19 -6.33 -2.17
C ARG A 20 10.43 -6.69 -0.90
N PRO A 21 10.30 -7.98 -0.58
CA PRO A 21 9.61 -8.38 0.64
C PRO A 21 10.17 -7.72 1.89
N LEU A 22 9.27 -7.30 2.77
CA LEU A 22 9.63 -6.77 4.08
C LEU A 22 10.30 -7.87 4.91
N THR A 23 11.38 -7.52 5.62
CA THR A 23 12.06 -8.43 6.55
C THR A 23 12.19 -7.78 7.93
N PRO A 24 12.41 -8.59 9.00
CA PRO A 24 12.59 -8.01 10.34
C PRO A 24 13.75 -7.03 10.44
N GLU A 25 14.78 -7.18 9.61
CA GLU A 25 15.95 -6.30 9.58
C GLU A 25 15.63 -4.90 9.06
N ASP A 26 14.47 -4.71 8.47
CA ASP A 26 14.06 -3.41 7.91
C ASP A 26 13.50 -2.45 8.95
N TRP A 27 13.36 -2.88 10.20
CA TRP A 27 12.72 -2.09 11.25
C TRP A 27 13.28 -0.67 11.37
N ALA A 28 14.60 -0.55 11.56
CA ALA A 28 15.21 0.74 11.85
C ALA A 28 15.04 1.74 10.69
N ASP A 29 15.31 1.29 9.48
CA ASP A 29 15.21 2.15 8.29
C ASP A 29 13.75 2.53 8.00
N LEU A 30 12.84 1.58 8.15
CA LEU A 30 11.43 1.85 7.87
C LEU A 30 10.81 2.75 8.93
N PHE A 31 11.11 2.52 10.22
CA PHE A 31 10.62 3.39 11.27
C PHE A 31 11.19 4.80 11.17
N ALA A 32 12.42 4.96 10.70
CA ALA A 32 12.99 6.29 10.45
C ALA A 32 12.08 7.09 9.49
N VAL A 33 11.53 6.44 8.48
CA VAL A 33 10.55 7.09 7.58
C VAL A 33 9.22 7.32 8.29
N ALA A 34 8.70 6.29 8.93
CA ALA A 34 7.36 6.31 9.53
C ALA A 34 7.24 7.26 10.73
N SER A 35 8.36 7.61 11.36
CA SER A 35 8.37 8.46 12.56
C SER A 35 8.04 9.94 12.29
N ASP A 36 7.84 10.30 11.03
CA ASP A 36 7.43 11.64 10.63
C ASP A 36 5.90 11.78 10.82
N PRO A 37 5.44 12.57 11.82
CA PRO A 37 4.00 12.68 12.09
C PRO A 37 3.20 13.26 10.92
N LEU A 38 3.82 14.04 10.06
CA LEU A 38 3.14 14.66 8.93
C LEU A 38 2.75 13.65 7.85
N ILE A 39 3.39 12.48 7.82
CA ILE A 39 2.95 11.39 6.92
C ILE A 39 1.53 10.94 7.26
N TRP A 40 1.18 10.93 8.55
CA TRP A 40 -0.05 10.32 9.05
C TRP A 40 -1.15 11.32 9.39
N GLU A 41 -0.91 12.62 9.17
CA GLU A 41 -1.79 13.69 9.59
C GLU A 41 -3.24 13.52 9.13
N GLN A 42 -3.46 13.05 7.91
CA GLN A 42 -4.80 12.84 7.35
C GLN A 42 -5.28 11.38 7.45
N HIS A 43 -4.43 10.50 7.99
CA HIS A 43 -4.76 9.08 8.10
C HIS A 43 -5.67 8.81 9.30
N PRO A 44 -6.61 7.85 9.21
CA PRO A 44 -7.45 7.49 10.38
C PRO A 44 -6.66 7.06 11.60
N GLU A 45 -5.48 6.43 11.41
CA GLU A 45 -4.56 6.12 12.51
C GLU A 45 -3.40 7.11 12.49
N SER A 46 -3.71 8.34 12.92
CA SER A 46 -2.76 9.46 12.81
C SER A 46 -1.57 9.37 13.77
N ASP A 47 -1.58 8.45 14.72
CA ASP A 47 -0.50 8.23 15.68
C ASP A 47 0.49 7.14 15.25
N ARG A 48 0.45 6.68 13.99
CA ARG A 48 1.39 5.67 13.48
C ARG A 48 2.85 6.08 13.52
N TYR A 49 3.13 7.37 13.68
CA TYR A 49 4.50 7.84 13.83
C TYR A 49 5.12 7.46 15.18
N LYS A 50 4.31 7.03 16.15
CA LYS A 50 4.78 6.62 17.47
C LYS A 50 5.34 5.20 17.41
N GLU A 51 6.46 4.98 18.11
CA GLU A 51 7.15 3.70 18.03
C GLU A 51 6.28 2.52 18.41
N ASP A 52 5.52 2.61 19.50
CA ASP A 52 4.66 1.52 19.97
C ASP A 52 3.56 1.18 18.97
N VAL A 53 2.96 2.20 18.37
CA VAL A 53 1.92 2.02 17.35
C VAL A 53 2.51 1.41 16.08
N PHE A 54 3.66 1.92 15.64
CA PHE A 54 4.29 1.41 14.43
C PHE A 54 4.85 0.00 14.61
N ARG A 55 5.25 -0.38 15.83
CA ARG A 55 5.68 -1.75 16.10
C ARG A 55 4.59 -2.76 15.78
N LEU A 56 3.36 -2.45 16.15
CA LEU A 56 2.22 -3.32 15.83
C LEU A 56 1.98 -3.36 14.33
N PHE A 57 2.03 -2.22 13.67
CA PHE A 57 1.93 -2.13 12.20
C PHE A 57 2.98 -3.03 11.53
N PHE A 58 4.23 -2.93 11.98
CA PHE A 58 5.35 -3.67 11.42
C PHE A 58 5.20 -5.18 11.64
N LYS A 59 4.80 -5.57 12.85
CA LYS A 59 4.54 -6.97 13.18
C LYS A 59 3.45 -7.56 12.29
N GLU A 60 2.33 -6.86 12.16
CA GLU A 60 1.23 -7.29 11.32
C GLU A 60 1.64 -7.35 9.84
N ALA A 61 2.47 -6.41 9.40
CA ALA A 61 2.99 -6.41 8.05
C ALA A 61 3.83 -7.66 7.77
N LEU A 62 4.72 -8.00 8.69
CA LEU A 62 5.52 -9.23 8.56
C LEU A 62 4.64 -10.48 8.53
N GLU A 63 3.65 -10.54 9.41
CA GLU A 63 2.74 -11.69 9.49
C GLU A 63 1.83 -11.82 8.28
N SER A 64 1.57 -10.74 7.57
CA SER A 64 0.64 -10.71 6.44
C SER A 64 1.11 -11.54 5.24
N GLY A 65 2.42 -11.69 5.07
CA GLY A 65 2.97 -12.37 3.91
C GLY A 65 2.81 -11.61 2.60
N GLY A 66 2.44 -10.32 2.66
CA GLY A 66 2.21 -9.52 1.46
C GLY A 66 2.85 -8.14 1.47
N ALA A 67 3.68 -7.83 2.48
CA ALA A 67 4.25 -6.51 2.66
C ALA A 67 5.60 -6.36 1.98
N PHE A 68 5.86 -5.15 1.49
CA PHE A 68 7.10 -4.77 0.81
C PHE A 68 7.72 -3.55 1.47
N VAL A 69 9.03 -3.40 1.32
CA VAL A 69 9.68 -2.10 1.43
C VAL A 69 9.80 -1.50 0.05
N ILE A 70 9.72 -0.18 -0.02
CA ILE A 70 9.90 0.60 -1.23
C ILE A 70 11.28 1.23 -1.15
N ILE A 71 12.10 1.00 -2.17
CA ILE A 71 13.50 1.46 -2.20
C ILE A 71 13.69 2.46 -3.33
N ASP A 72 14.29 3.60 -3.02
CA ASP A 72 14.76 4.54 -4.04
C ASP A 72 15.97 3.93 -4.73
N LYS A 73 15.86 3.60 -6.00
CA LYS A 73 16.94 2.93 -6.75
C LYS A 73 18.22 3.74 -6.80
N LYS A 74 18.10 5.04 -6.97
CA LYS A 74 19.27 5.91 -7.11
C LYS A 74 20.07 5.99 -5.80
N ARG A 75 19.38 6.12 -4.68
CA ARG A 75 20.01 6.29 -3.36
C ARG A 75 20.17 4.99 -2.59
N GLN A 76 19.52 3.92 -3.03
CA GLN A 76 19.50 2.63 -2.34
C GLN A 76 19.02 2.78 -0.90
N GLN A 77 17.99 3.57 -0.69
CA GLN A 77 17.40 3.83 0.62
C GLN A 77 15.94 3.41 0.66
N ILE A 78 15.53 2.86 1.79
CA ILE A 78 14.12 2.57 2.04
C ILE A 78 13.37 3.88 2.21
N ILE A 79 12.31 4.08 1.44
CA ILE A 79 11.53 5.32 1.44
C ILE A 79 10.06 5.11 1.82
N GLY A 80 9.65 3.87 2.08
CA GLY A 80 8.29 3.58 2.47
C GLY A 80 7.96 2.10 2.42
N SER A 81 6.66 1.81 2.48
CA SER A 81 6.15 0.44 2.48
C SER A 81 4.80 0.39 1.78
N THR A 82 4.41 -0.81 1.39
CA THR A 82 3.11 -1.10 0.78
C THR A 82 2.80 -2.59 0.96
N ARG A 83 1.57 -3.00 0.69
CA ARG A 83 1.15 -4.38 0.97
C ARG A 83 0.05 -4.82 0.01
N PHE A 84 0.12 -6.08 -0.44
CA PHE A 84 -1.02 -6.80 -0.99
C PHE A 84 -1.72 -7.54 0.14
N HIS A 85 -3.06 -7.56 0.11
CA HIS A 85 -3.84 -8.22 1.14
C HIS A 85 -5.19 -8.70 0.60
N GLY A 86 -5.69 -9.78 1.20
CA GLY A 86 -7.06 -10.19 0.96
C GLY A 86 -7.35 -10.73 -0.43
N TYR A 87 -6.46 -11.57 -0.96
CA TYR A 87 -6.72 -12.21 -2.24
C TYR A 87 -7.99 -13.05 -2.18
N ASP A 88 -8.94 -12.74 -3.07
CA ASP A 88 -10.21 -13.46 -3.19
C ASP A 88 -10.35 -13.95 -4.63
N PRO A 89 -10.04 -15.24 -4.87
CA PRO A 89 -10.11 -15.76 -6.23
C PRO A 89 -11.54 -15.83 -6.80
N GLU A 90 -12.55 -15.96 -5.94
CA GLU A 90 -13.94 -15.98 -6.40
C GLU A 90 -14.39 -14.64 -6.94
N LYS A 91 -14.01 -13.55 -6.26
CA LYS A 91 -14.31 -12.19 -6.71
C LYS A 91 -13.26 -11.65 -7.69
N SER A 92 -12.19 -12.40 -7.88
CA SER A 92 -11.05 -11.97 -8.69
C SER A 92 -10.54 -10.59 -8.26
N GLU A 93 -10.24 -10.48 -6.97
CA GLU A 93 -9.79 -9.20 -6.42
C GLU A 93 -8.70 -9.36 -5.38
N ILE A 94 -7.90 -8.30 -5.23
CA ILE A 94 -6.91 -8.14 -4.16
C ILE A 94 -6.86 -6.69 -3.73
N GLU A 95 -6.54 -6.45 -2.46
CA GLU A 95 -6.35 -5.09 -1.96
C GLU A 95 -4.89 -4.67 -2.02
N ILE A 96 -4.63 -3.42 -2.41
CA ILE A 96 -3.36 -2.74 -2.21
C ILE A 96 -3.59 -1.72 -1.11
N GLY A 97 -2.78 -1.76 -0.05
CA GLY A 97 -2.96 -0.85 1.05
C GLY A 97 -1.72 -0.71 1.92
N TRP A 98 -1.90 -0.06 3.06
CA TRP A 98 -0.82 0.21 4.02
C TRP A 98 0.37 0.92 3.36
N THR A 99 0.09 1.77 2.36
CA THR A 99 1.11 2.47 1.59
C THR A 99 1.47 3.78 2.25
N PHE A 100 2.76 3.99 2.46
CA PHE A 100 3.26 5.31 2.81
C PHE A 100 4.63 5.54 2.18
N LEU A 101 4.94 6.82 1.95
CA LEU A 101 6.21 7.27 1.39
C LEU A 101 6.74 8.45 2.22
N ALA A 102 8.04 8.54 2.35
CA ALA A 102 8.66 9.73 2.91
C ALA A 102 8.19 10.96 2.14
N ARG A 103 7.94 12.07 2.84
CA ARG A 103 7.27 13.24 2.26
C ARG A 103 7.99 13.86 1.07
N ASN A 104 9.32 13.83 1.06
CA ASN A 104 10.07 14.34 -0.09
C ASN A 104 9.90 13.50 -1.37
N TYR A 105 9.24 12.36 -1.28
CA TYR A 105 8.89 11.53 -2.44
C TYR A 105 7.42 11.68 -2.84
N TRP A 106 6.68 12.57 -2.17
CA TRP A 106 5.31 12.88 -2.57
C TRP A 106 5.31 13.70 -3.86
N GLY A 107 4.17 13.80 -4.52
CA GLY A 107 4.03 14.62 -5.73
C GLY A 107 3.70 13.82 -6.97
N GLY A 108 3.50 12.53 -6.85
CA GLY A 108 2.90 11.70 -7.89
C GLY A 108 3.82 10.76 -8.64
N ARG A 109 5.07 11.11 -8.91
CA ARG A 109 5.95 10.27 -9.74
C ARG A 109 6.24 8.91 -9.11
N TYR A 110 6.64 8.91 -7.84
CA TYR A 110 6.99 7.68 -7.13
C TYR A 110 5.77 6.83 -6.85
N ASN A 111 4.67 7.45 -6.41
CA ASN A 111 3.43 6.71 -6.18
C ASN A 111 2.86 6.14 -7.48
N ARG A 112 2.98 6.88 -8.58
CA ARG A 112 2.53 6.40 -9.88
C ARG A 112 3.29 5.14 -10.30
N GLU A 113 4.62 5.16 -10.21
CA GLU A 113 5.42 3.98 -10.56
C GLU A 113 5.13 2.82 -9.62
N LEU A 114 5.02 3.10 -8.31
CA LEU A 114 4.65 2.10 -7.32
C LEU A 114 3.36 1.38 -7.70
N LYS A 115 2.32 2.15 -8.00
CA LYS A 115 1.03 1.57 -8.37
C LYS A 115 1.10 0.85 -9.71
N GLN A 116 1.85 1.38 -10.68
CA GLN A 116 2.04 0.71 -11.97
C GLN A 116 2.67 -0.67 -11.78
N LEU A 117 3.71 -0.76 -10.95
CA LEU A 117 4.38 -2.04 -10.69
C LEU A 117 3.44 -3.03 -10.01
N MET A 118 2.74 -2.57 -8.98
CA MET A 118 1.83 -3.45 -8.23
C MET A 118 0.62 -3.87 -9.06
N LEU A 119 0.04 -2.94 -9.80
CA LEU A 119 -1.11 -3.23 -10.67
C LEU A 119 -0.74 -4.20 -11.78
N ALA A 120 0.42 -3.98 -12.43
CA ALA A 120 0.87 -4.88 -13.50
C ALA A 120 1.05 -6.31 -12.98
N HIS A 121 1.60 -6.45 -11.77
CA HIS A 121 1.73 -7.77 -11.14
C HIS A 121 0.38 -8.36 -10.78
N ALA A 122 -0.47 -7.57 -10.10
CA ALA A 122 -1.77 -8.04 -9.62
C ALA A 122 -2.67 -8.50 -10.78
N PHE A 123 -2.67 -7.78 -11.88
CA PHE A 123 -3.53 -8.09 -13.03
C PHE A 123 -3.13 -9.38 -13.78
N LYS A 124 -2.04 -10.01 -13.40
CA LYS A 124 -1.73 -11.37 -13.86
C LYS A 124 -2.63 -12.41 -13.19
N PHE A 125 -3.23 -12.07 -12.06
CA PHE A 125 -3.99 -13.01 -11.22
C PHE A 125 -5.44 -12.60 -10.99
N VAL A 126 -5.75 -11.30 -11.02
CA VAL A 126 -7.08 -10.77 -10.68
C VAL A 126 -7.57 -9.77 -11.72
N GLU A 127 -8.88 -9.56 -11.75
CA GLU A 127 -9.51 -8.55 -12.61
C GLU A 127 -9.70 -7.22 -11.89
N ASN A 128 -9.70 -7.22 -10.55
CA ASN A 128 -10.02 -6.04 -9.76
C ASN A 128 -8.99 -5.84 -8.66
N VAL A 129 -8.53 -4.60 -8.50
CA VAL A 129 -7.69 -4.20 -7.37
C VAL A 129 -8.47 -3.20 -6.54
N VAL A 130 -8.50 -3.43 -5.22
CA VAL A 130 -9.25 -2.61 -4.26
C VAL A 130 -8.28 -1.78 -3.43
N LEU A 131 -8.63 -0.51 -3.20
CA LEU A 131 -7.91 0.34 -2.25
C LEU A 131 -8.94 0.94 -1.28
N LEU A 132 -8.63 0.88 0.01
CA LEU A 132 -9.45 1.48 1.06
C LEU A 132 -8.73 2.72 1.58
N VAL A 133 -9.35 3.88 1.44
CA VAL A 133 -8.73 5.16 1.78
C VAL A 133 -9.61 5.90 2.78
N GLY A 134 -9.03 6.37 3.88
CA GLY A 134 -9.77 7.12 4.88
C GLY A 134 -10.58 8.25 4.28
N GLN A 135 -11.83 8.38 4.70
CA GLN A 135 -12.75 9.37 4.16
C GLN A 135 -12.22 10.80 4.30
N THR A 136 -11.43 11.07 5.33
CA THR A 136 -10.82 12.38 5.57
C THR A 136 -9.42 12.51 4.96
N ASN A 137 -8.89 11.43 4.38
CA ASN A 137 -7.55 11.44 3.79
C ASN A 137 -7.61 11.87 2.33
N VAL A 138 -7.83 13.17 2.13
CA VAL A 138 -8.07 13.75 0.80
C VAL A 138 -6.87 13.54 -0.13
N ARG A 139 -5.66 13.67 0.40
CA ARG A 139 -4.43 13.48 -0.39
C ARG A 139 -4.37 12.08 -1.00
N SER A 140 -4.63 11.07 -0.18
CA SER A 140 -4.61 9.67 -0.65
C SER A 140 -5.76 9.37 -1.61
N GLN A 141 -6.92 9.99 -1.40
CA GLN A 141 -8.04 9.84 -2.34
C GLN A 141 -7.66 10.37 -3.72
N LYS A 142 -7.07 11.57 -3.77
CA LYS A 142 -6.62 12.16 -5.04
C LYS A 142 -5.55 11.31 -5.71
N ALA A 143 -4.59 10.79 -4.93
CA ALA A 143 -3.55 9.92 -5.46
C ALA A 143 -4.13 8.64 -6.06
N THR A 144 -5.13 8.05 -5.40
CA THR A 144 -5.80 6.83 -5.87
C THR A 144 -6.58 7.09 -7.15
N GLU A 145 -7.28 8.23 -7.22
CA GLU A 145 -8.04 8.59 -8.42
C GLU A 145 -7.11 8.84 -9.61
N LYS A 146 -5.93 9.41 -9.38
CA LYS A 146 -4.94 9.63 -10.43
C LYS A 146 -4.43 8.33 -11.08
N VAL A 147 -4.42 7.24 -10.35
CA VAL A 147 -3.99 5.93 -10.89
C VAL A 147 -5.16 5.07 -11.36
N GLY A 148 -6.34 5.65 -11.49
CA GLY A 148 -7.50 5.00 -12.09
C GLY A 148 -8.54 4.47 -11.13
N GLY A 149 -8.43 4.79 -9.84
CA GLY A 149 -9.39 4.35 -8.84
C GLY A 149 -10.76 4.98 -9.04
N ILE A 150 -11.81 4.17 -9.00
CA ILE A 150 -13.19 4.61 -9.11
C ILE A 150 -13.89 4.27 -7.79
N LYS A 151 -14.59 5.25 -7.22
CA LYS A 151 -15.30 5.06 -5.95
C LYS A 151 -16.35 3.96 -6.06
N ASP A 152 -16.38 3.10 -5.05
CA ASP A 152 -17.27 1.95 -5.00
C ASP A 152 -17.76 1.72 -3.57
N GLY A 153 -18.27 2.76 -2.92
CA GLY A 153 -18.88 2.68 -1.61
C GLY A 153 -17.97 3.06 -0.45
N LEU A 154 -18.47 2.82 0.74
CA LEU A 154 -17.78 3.12 1.99
C LEU A 154 -17.64 1.83 2.80
N VAL A 155 -16.52 1.71 3.51
CA VAL A 155 -16.23 0.57 4.38
C VAL A 155 -15.80 1.11 5.75
N LYS A 156 -16.38 0.57 6.81
CA LYS A 156 -15.99 0.92 8.18
C LYS A 156 -14.81 0.06 8.60
N LYS A 157 -13.76 0.69 9.13
CA LYS A 157 -12.57 -0.03 9.65
C LYS A 157 -12.23 0.47 11.04
N VAL A 158 -11.67 -0.42 11.84
CA VAL A 158 -11.14 -0.10 13.17
C VAL A 158 -9.63 -0.07 13.10
N TYR A 159 -9.02 1.01 13.58
CA TYR A 159 -7.57 1.20 13.62
C TYR A 159 -7.13 1.29 15.09
N GLY A 160 -6.47 0.25 15.58
CA GLY A 160 -5.97 0.23 16.95
C GLY A 160 -7.07 0.56 17.96
N ASN A 161 -6.82 1.55 18.81
CA ASN A 161 -7.76 2.02 19.82
C ASN A 161 -8.61 3.21 19.36
N HIS A 162 -8.52 3.57 18.09
CA HIS A 162 -9.29 4.68 17.54
C HIS A 162 -10.76 4.28 17.31
N PRO A 163 -11.69 5.23 17.32
CA PRO A 163 -13.07 4.94 16.92
C PRO A 163 -13.11 4.40 15.50
N PRO A 164 -14.14 3.60 15.15
CA PRO A 164 -14.29 3.14 13.79
C PRO A 164 -14.31 4.30 12.80
N ALA A 165 -13.58 4.16 11.70
CA ALA A 165 -13.46 5.20 10.68
C ALA A 165 -14.03 4.70 9.36
N LEU A 166 -14.65 5.60 8.60
CA LEU A 166 -15.13 5.29 7.26
C LEU A 166 -13.99 5.43 6.26
N ASN A 167 -13.90 4.46 5.37
CA ASN A 167 -12.96 4.48 4.27
C ASN A 167 -13.73 4.45 2.96
N VAL A 168 -13.25 5.20 1.98
CA VAL A 168 -13.77 5.11 0.62
C VAL A 168 -13.16 3.87 -0.02
N ARG A 169 -14.02 3.02 -0.56
CA ARG A 169 -13.57 1.85 -1.32
C ARG A 169 -13.40 2.28 -2.77
N TYR A 170 -12.20 2.09 -3.28
CA TYR A 170 -11.88 2.32 -4.69
C TYR A 170 -11.63 1.00 -5.39
N VAL A 171 -12.02 0.91 -6.64
CA VAL A 171 -11.72 -0.25 -7.48
C VAL A 171 -10.99 0.21 -8.73
N ILE A 172 -9.90 -0.48 -9.06
CA ILE A 172 -9.20 -0.32 -10.32
C ILE A 172 -9.37 -1.63 -11.08
N LYS A 173 -9.99 -1.55 -12.26
CA LYS A 173 -10.24 -2.74 -13.06
C LYS A 173 -9.10 -2.98 -14.06
N LYS A 174 -8.80 -4.25 -14.29
CA LYS A 174 -7.83 -4.65 -15.30
C LYS A 174 -8.21 -4.05 -16.64
N PRO A 175 -7.28 -3.35 -17.32
CA PRO A 175 -7.56 -2.79 -18.63
C PRO A 175 -7.90 -3.89 -19.64
N LYS A 176 -8.90 -3.62 -20.47
CA LYS A 176 -9.23 -4.54 -21.56
C LYS A 176 -8.19 -4.35 -22.66
N ILE A 177 -7.64 -5.47 -23.12
CA ILE A 177 -6.75 -5.47 -24.28
C ILE A 177 -7.67 -5.58 -25.49
N GLY A 178 -7.80 -4.48 -26.20
CA GLY A 178 -8.71 -4.45 -27.33
C GLY A 178 -8.02 -4.35 -28.63
#